data_17ad3f06dad1be354fcda96487bde050
#
_entry.id   17ad3f06dad1be354fcda96487bde050
#
_cell.length_a   1.000
_cell.length_b   1.000
_cell.length_c   1.000
_cell.angle_alpha   90.00
_cell.angle_beta   90.00
_cell.angle_gamma   90.00
#
_symmetry.space_group_name_H-M   'P 1'
#
loop_
_entity.id
_entity.type
_entity.pdbx_description
1 polymer ?
#
loop_
_entity_poly.entity_id
_entity_poly.type
_entity_poly.pdbx_seq_one_letter_code
_entity_poly.pdbx_strand_id
1 'polypeptide(L)'
;MMTRGENSKKISFSVTGMTCATCARIVERSLKKVDGVVFAGVNLATETAFVVLDKDVPMEELEEAVRKAGYDVSHEQPEDLDRRRYEGAKRNLVVSWGITAPLMVLMVFHMAGFHLPWFTFLEAVGGAIVLFGAGRASMKGAWIALSHFHANMDVLVSLGALAAWSTAILLLAGVKVASFGAIGAMIIALHVTGRFIESHLRDRASKEIKSLLAIQAREARILDESG
;
A
#
# COMPACT_ATOMS: atom_id res chain seq x y z
N MET A 1 -44.59 -3.65 1.08
CA MET A 1 -44.31 -2.19 1.11
C MET A 1 -43.77 -1.89 2.50
N MET A 2 -42.47 -2.00 2.70
CA MET A 2 -41.82 -1.87 4.01
C MET A 2 -40.94 -0.63 3.97
N THR A 3 -41.34 0.40 4.70
CA THR A 3 -40.58 1.60 5.03
C THR A 3 -39.45 1.21 6.01
N ARG A 4 -38.28 0.88 5.48
CA ARG A 4 -37.05 0.60 6.23
C ARG A 4 -36.08 1.74 5.98
N GLY A 5 -36.19 2.86 6.66
CA GLY A 5 -35.38 4.00 6.31
C GLY A 5 -35.22 5.15 7.30
N GLU A 6 -35.57 5.01 8.59
CA GLU A 6 -35.56 6.19 9.47
C GLU A 6 -34.49 6.22 10.57
N ASN A 7 -33.61 5.20 10.68
CA ASN A 7 -32.56 5.25 11.71
C ASN A 7 -31.23 4.64 11.26
N SER A 8 -30.87 4.78 9.99
CA SER A 8 -29.57 4.27 9.51
C SER A 8 -28.46 5.29 9.83
N LYS A 9 -27.63 4.99 10.80
CA LYS A 9 -26.43 5.77 11.13
C LYS A 9 -25.37 5.57 10.04
N LYS A 10 -24.88 6.65 9.47
CA LYS A 10 -23.82 6.63 8.46
C LYS A 10 -22.52 7.05 9.09
N ILE A 11 -21.49 6.22 8.96
CA ILE A 11 -20.15 6.49 9.51
C ILE A 11 -19.16 6.40 8.36
N SER A 12 -18.20 7.32 8.34
CA SER A 12 -17.04 7.25 7.45
C SER A 12 -15.75 7.45 8.22
N PHE A 13 -14.72 6.68 7.88
CA PHE A 13 -13.43 6.74 8.53
C PHE A 13 -12.31 6.34 7.56
N SER A 14 -11.08 6.80 7.84
CA SER A 14 -9.93 6.52 6.99
C SER A 14 -9.34 5.15 7.28
N VAL A 15 -9.10 4.35 6.22
CA VAL A 15 -8.46 3.03 6.28
C VAL A 15 -7.12 3.10 5.57
N THR A 16 -6.05 2.73 6.27
CA THR A 16 -4.68 2.81 5.77
C THR A 16 -4.12 1.45 5.40
N GLY A 17 -3.14 1.43 4.48
CA GLY A 17 -2.44 0.21 4.05
C GLY A 17 -3.05 -0.48 2.84
N MET A 18 -4.16 0.02 2.29
CA MET A 18 -4.73 -0.50 1.05
C MET A 18 -3.90 -0.05 -0.15
N THR A 19 -3.58 -1.01 -1.03
CA THR A 19 -2.70 -0.75 -2.19
C THR A 19 -3.38 -1.05 -3.52
N CYS A 20 -4.51 -1.74 -3.50
CA CYS A 20 -5.21 -2.16 -4.71
C CYS A 20 -6.71 -2.40 -4.46
N ALA A 21 -7.49 -2.53 -5.54
CA ALA A 21 -8.93 -2.78 -5.45
C ALA A 21 -9.27 -4.07 -4.70
N THR A 22 -8.39 -5.08 -4.74
CA THR A 22 -8.56 -6.32 -3.97
C THR A 22 -8.47 -6.05 -2.47
N CYS A 23 -7.56 -5.17 -2.04
CA CYS A 23 -7.43 -4.75 -0.64
C CYS A 23 -8.72 -4.08 -0.15
N ALA A 24 -9.28 -3.16 -0.94
CA ALA A 24 -10.55 -2.50 -0.63
C ALA A 24 -11.70 -3.52 -0.45
N ARG A 25 -11.79 -4.51 -1.34
CA ARG A 25 -12.79 -5.58 -1.23
C ARG A 25 -12.64 -6.46 0.01
N ILE A 26 -11.39 -6.69 0.46
CA ILE A 26 -11.13 -7.45 1.70
C ILE A 26 -11.69 -6.67 2.89
N VAL A 27 -11.40 -5.37 2.97
CA VAL A 27 -11.92 -4.48 4.03
C VAL A 27 -13.45 -4.43 3.99
N GLU A 28 -14.05 -4.23 2.81
CA GLU A 28 -15.52 -4.24 2.66
C GLU A 28 -16.16 -5.54 3.18
N ARG A 29 -15.57 -6.69 2.83
CA ARG A 29 -16.06 -7.99 3.28
C ARG A 29 -15.91 -8.16 4.79
N SER A 30 -14.83 -7.65 5.38
CA SER A 30 -14.60 -7.71 6.81
C SER A 30 -15.62 -6.85 7.57
N LEU A 31 -15.86 -5.63 7.11
CA LEU A 31 -16.86 -4.73 7.67
C LEU A 31 -18.29 -5.29 7.57
N LYS A 32 -18.64 -5.91 6.44
CA LYS A 32 -19.97 -6.56 6.25
C LYS A 32 -20.22 -7.75 7.17
N LYS A 33 -19.20 -8.31 7.82
CA LYS A 33 -19.35 -9.39 8.80
C LYS A 33 -19.68 -8.90 10.20
N VAL A 34 -19.55 -7.60 10.46
CA VAL A 34 -19.91 -7.00 11.75
C VAL A 34 -21.43 -6.93 11.86
N ASP A 35 -21.97 -7.42 12.98
CA ASP A 35 -23.41 -7.40 13.23
C ASP A 35 -23.91 -5.95 13.31
N GLY A 36 -24.99 -5.62 12.59
CA GLY A 36 -25.49 -4.26 12.50
C GLY A 36 -24.96 -3.45 11.31
N VAL A 37 -24.05 -4.00 10.48
CA VAL A 37 -23.61 -3.37 9.24
C VAL A 37 -24.51 -3.82 8.08
N VAL A 38 -25.31 -2.89 7.57
CA VAL A 38 -26.18 -3.12 6.40
C VAL A 38 -25.45 -2.95 5.08
N PHE A 39 -24.57 -1.96 5.04
CA PHE A 39 -23.78 -1.67 3.86
C PHE A 39 -22.36 -1.22 4.27
N ALA A 40 -21.37 -1.69 3.56
CA ALA A 40 -20.01 -1.21 3.64
C ALA A 40 -19.45 -1.03 2.22
N GLY A 41 -18.88 0.12 1.96
CA GLY A 41 -18.17 0.46 0.73
C GLY A 41 -16.84 1.11 1.06
N VAL A 42 -15.81 0.84 0.27
CA VAL A 42 -14.47 1.41 0.46
C VAL A 42 -14.03 2.11 -0.81
N ASN A 43 -13.68 3.36 -0.67
CA ASN A 43 -13.08 4.13 -1.74
C ASN A 43 -11.56 4.08 -1.61
N LEU A 44 -10.91 3.37 -2.54
CA LEU A 44 -9.45 3.24 -2.56
C LEU A 44 -8.75 4.57 -2.86
N ALA A 45 -9.35 5.45 -3.67
CA ALA A 45 -8.71 6.70 -4.05
C ALA A 45 -8.62 7.70 -2.89
N THR A 46 -9.67 7.75 -2.06
CA THR A 46 -9.71 8.59 -0.85
C THR A 46 -9.31 7.83 0.40
N GLU A 47 -9.08 6.50 0.28
CA GLU A 47 -8.79 5.59 1.38
C GLU A 47 -9.80 5.69 2.54
N THR A 48 -11.06 5.85 2.18
CA THR A 48 -12.16 6.03 3.13
C THR A 48 -13.12 4.84 3.05
N ALA A 49 -13.43 4.27 4.21
CA ALA A 49 -14.53 3.33 4.36
C ALA A 49 -15.80 4.10 4.72
N PHE A 50 -16.92 3.72 4.10
CA PHE A 50 -18.26 4.21 4.37
C PHE A 50 -19.12 3.05 4.82
N VAL A 51 -19.75 3.18 5.98
CA VAL A 51 -20.56 2.13 6.59
C VAL A 51 -21.94 2.68 6.94
N VAL A 52 -22.98 1.90 6.63
CA VAL A 52 -24.36 2.16 7.01
C VAL A 52 -24.78 1.13 8.05
N LEU A 53 -25.24 1.59 9.18
CA LEU A 53 -25.60 0.77 10.34
C LEU A 53 -27.11 0.80 10.56
N ASP A 54 -27.68 -0.34 10.93
CA ASP A 54 -29.07 -0.48 11.40
C ASP A 54 -29.17 -0.57 12.93
N LYS A 55 -28.02 -0.77 13.60
CA LYS A 55 -27.85 -0.81 15.05
C LYS A 55 -26.75 0.14 15.47
N ASP A 56 -26.71 0.49 16.74
CA ASP A 56 -25.58 1.27 17.28
C ASP A 56 -24.40 0.32 17.49
N VAL A 57 -23.45 0.35 16.54
CA VAL A 57 -22.22 -0.43 16.56
C VAL A 57 -21.10 0.48 17.05
N PRO A 58 -20.33 0.09 18.09
CA PRO A 58 -19.18 0.85 18.55
C PRO A 58 -18.12 0.96 17.45
N MET A 59 -17.44 2.11 17.38
CA MET A 59 -16.39 2.33 16.38
C MET A 59 -15.25 1.31 16.51
N GLU A 60 -14.97 0.88 17.74
CA GLU A 60 -13.95 -0.11 18.08
C GLU A 60 -14.18 -1.45 17.38
N GLU A 61 -15.44 -1.90 17.22
CA GLU A 61 -15.76 -3.14 16.51
C GLU A 61 -15.48 -3.04 15.00
N LEU A 62 -15.77 -1.87 14.41
CA LEU A 62 -15.45 -1.60 13.00
C LEU A 62 -13.94 -1.56 12.78
N GLU A 63 -13.21 -0.89 13.70
CA GLU A 63 -11.74 -0.86 13.66
C GLU A 63 -11.13 -2.24 13.82
N GLU A 64 -11.65 -3.05 14.76
CA GLU A 64 -11.17 -4.41 14.95
C GLU A 64 -11.40 -5.28 13.72
N ALA A 65 -12.54 -5.13 13.03
CA ALA A 65 -12.81 -5.82 11.79
C ALA A 65 -11.81 -5.44 10.68
N VAL A 66 -11.42 -4.16 10.60
CA VAL A 66 -10.39 -3.67 9.68
C VAL A 66 -9.01 -4.22 10.05
N ARG A 67 -8.66 -4.22 11.34
CA ARG A 67 -7.38 -4.78 11.83
C ARG A 67 -7.26 -6.29 11.61
N LYS A 68 -8.34 -7.04 11.83
CA LYS A 68 -8.40 -8.49 11.51
C LYS A 68 -8.19 -8.75 10.02
N ALA A 69 -8.60 -7.83 9.16
CA ALA A 69 -8.33 -7.89 7.72
C ALA A 69 -6.87 -7.51 7.36
N GLY A 70 -6.04 -7.12 8.34
CA GLY A 70 -4.63 -6.76 8.16
C GLY A 70 -4.38 -5.29 7.79
N TYR A 71 -5.40 -4.44 7.87
CA TYR A 71 -5.35 -3.00 7.59
C TYR A 71 -5.47 -2.20 8.88
N ASP A 72 -5.27 -0.88 8.80
CA ASP A 72 -5.32 -0.01 9.96
C ASP A 72 -6.32 1.13 9.75
N VAL A 73 -6.91 1.63 10.84
CA VAL A 73 -7.78 2.81 10.83
C VAL A 73 -6.98 4.00 11.31
N SER A 74 -7.09 5.12 10.62
CA SER A 74 -6.44 6.36 11.00
C SER A 74 -7.46 7.38 11.46
N HIS A 75 -7.18 7.98 12.60
CA HIS A 75 -7.90 9.15 13.14
C HIS A 75 -7.17 10.47 12.79
N GLU A 76 -6.02 10.40 12.10
CA GLU A 76 -5.29 11.58 11.67
C GLU A 76 -6.01 12.28 10.51
N GLN A 77 -5.77 13.57 10.37
CA GLN A 77 -6.31 14.32 9.23
C GLN A 77 -5.73 13.78 7.91
N PRO A 78 -6.53 13.68 6.85
CA PRO A 78 -6.08 13.11 5.56
C PRO A 78 -4.81 13.79 5.01
N GLU A 79 -4.62 15.07 5.28
CA GLU A 79 -3.47 15.85 4.80
C GLU A 79 -2.14 15.45 5.45
N ASP A 80 -2.15 15.17 6.76
CA ASP A 80 -0.95 14.73 7.48
C ASP A 80 -0.56 13.30 7.07
N LEU A 81 -1.55 12.45 6.81
CA LEU A 81 -1.34 11.10 6.30
C LEU A 81 -0.71 11.10 4.91
N ASP A 82 -1.22 11.93 4.00
CA ASP A 82 -0.71 12.03 2.63
C ASP A 82 0.74 12.52 2.63
N ARG A 83 1.05 13.52 3.45
CA ARG A 83 2.43 14.03 3.61
C ARG A 83 3.39 12.96 4.14
N ARG A 84 3.02 12.24 5.21
CA ARG A 84 3.85 11.16 5.77
C ARG A 84 4.07 10.02 4.78
N ARG A 85 3.06 9.69 3.99
CA ARG A 85 3.15 8.67 2.92
C ARG A 85 4.11 9.10 1.82
N TYR A 86 3.99 10.34 1.37
CA TYR A 86 4.89 10.90 0.37
C TYR A 86 6.35 10.90 0.85
N GLU A 87 6.60 11.37 2.08
CA GLU A 87 7.95 11.37 2.67
C GLU A 87 8.49 9.94 2.83
N GLY A 88 7.65 9.00 3.26
CA GLY A 88 7.99 7.58 3.35
C GLY A 88 8.29 6.96 1.99
N ALA A 89 7.48 7.22 0.99
CA ALA A 89 7.67 6.74 -0.38
C ALA A 89 8.96 7.31 -0.99
N LYS A 90 9.24 8.60 -0.81
CA LYS A 90 10.48 9.25 -1.25
C LYS A 90 11.71 8.64 -0.59
N ARG A 91 11.67 8.43 0.74
CA ARG A 91 12.78 7.78 1.46
C ARG A 91 13.03 6.37 0.93
N ASN A 92 11.98 5.56 0.76
CA ASN A 92 12.11 4.20 0.25
C ASN A 92 12.65 4.18 -1.19
N LEU A 93 12.27 5.15 -2.02
CA LEU A 93 12.80 5.32 -3.37
C LEU A 93 14.31 5.61 -3.34
N VAL A 94 14.75 6.57 -2.51
CA VAL A 94 16.16 6.93 -2.38
C VAL A 94 16.99 5.76 -1.84
N VAL A 95 16.50 5.08 -0.81
CA VAL A 95 17.19 3.91 -0.24
C VAL A 95 17.28 2.77 -1.24
N SER A 96 16.17 2.43 -1.92
CA SER A 96 16.18 1.33 -2.89
C SER A 96 17.13 1.59 -4.05
N TRP A 97 17.11 2.76 -4.68
CA TRP A 97 18.01 3.09 -5.77
C TRP A 97 19.45 3.36 -5.32
N GLY A 98 19.66 3.94 -4.13
CA GLY A 98 20.99 4.16 -3.55
C GLY A 98 21.77 2.85 -3.34
N ILE A 99 21.08 1.73 -3.14
CA ILE A 99 21.68 0.40 -3.00
C ILE A 99 21.66 -0.35 -4.33
N THR A 100 20.54 -0.34 -5.04
CA THR A 100 20.36 -1.15 -6.26
C THR A 100 21.23 -0.65 -7.42
N ALA A 101 21.35 0.67 -7.61
CA ALA A 101 22.13 1.21 -8.72
C ALA A 101 23.61 0.82 -8.63
N PRO A 102 24.32 0.96 -7.49
CA PRO A 102 25.68 0.43 -7.34
C PRO A 102 25.77 -1.08 -7.54
N LEU A 103 24.82 -1.87 -7.01
CA LEU A 103 24.81 -3.31 -7.19
C LEU A 103 24.68 -3.70 -8.66
N MET A 104 23.84 -3.01 -9.43
CA MET A 104 23.69 -3.26 -10.87
C MET A 104 24.97 -2.91 -11.65
N VAL A 105 25.63 -1.81 -11.30
CA VAL A 105 26.92 -1.45 -11.91
C VAL A 105 27.97 -2.53 -11.62
N LEU A 106 28.09 -2.97 -10.36
CA LEU A 106 29.01 -4.03 -9.97
C LEU A 106 28.69 -5.36 -10.65
N MET A 107 27.40 -5.67 -10.84
CA MET A 107 26.95 -6.86 -11.57
C MET A 107 27.44 -6.82 -13.03
N VAL A 108 27.33 -5.68 -13.72
CA VAL A 108 27.82 -5.52 -15.08
C VAL A 108 29.33 -5.73 -15.14
N PHE A 109 30.12 -5.16 -14.21
CA PHE A 109 31.56 -5.38 -14.12
C PHE A 109 31.90 -6.84 -13.86
N HIS A 110 31.15 -7.50 -12.96
CA HIS A 110 31.33 -8.92 -12.66
C HIS A 110 31.11 -9.81 -13.91
N MET A 111 30.06 -9.51 -14.69
CA MET A 111 29.78 -10.20 -15.96
C MET A 111 30.81 -9.90 -17.05
N ALA A 112 31.44 -8.72 -17.02
CA ALA A 112 32.52 -8.36 -17.93
C ALA A 112 33.89 -9.05 -17.60
N GLY A 113 33.93 -9.93 -16.58
CA GLY A 113 35.09 -10.70 -16.20
C GLY A 113 35.92 -10.18 -15.04
N PHE A 114 35.49 -9.07 -14.40
CA PHE A 114 36.11 -8.58 -13.18
C PHE A 114 35.52 -9.33 -11.97
N HIS A 115 36.13 -10.48 -11.63
CA HIS A 115 35.65 -11.30 -10.51
C HIS A 115 35.93 -10.63 -9.17
N LEU A 116 34.88 -10.07 -8.53
CA LEU A 116 34.93 -9.58 -7.16
C LEU A 116 34.48 -10.71 -6.21
N PRO A 117 35.36 -11.25 -5.36
CA PRO A 117 35.04 -12.42 -4.53
C PRO A 117 33.95 -12.14 -3.48
N TRP A 118 33.75 -10.89 -3.12
CA TRP A 118 32.76 -10.43 -2.14
C TRP A 118 31.46 -9.89 -2.77
N PHE A 119 31.34 -9.90 -4.11
CA PHE A 119 30.16 -9.38 -4.80
C PHE A 119 28.87 -10.09 -4.39
N THR A 120 28.87 -11.43 -4.34
CA THR A 120 27.69 -12.20 -3.91
C THR A 120 27.24 -11.86 -2.48
N PHE A 121 28.20 -11.56 -1.58
CA PHE A 121 27.87 -11.11 -0.24
C PHE A 121 27.17 -9.74 -0.27
N LEU A 122 27.66 -8.82 -1.11
CA LEU A 122 27.00 -7.51 -1.30
C LEU A 122 25.60 -7.66 -1.89
N GLU A 123 25.41 -8.55 -2.86
CA GLU A 123 24.07 -8.85 -3.41
C GLU A 123 23.13 -9.39 -2.34
N ALA A 124 23.62 -10.31 -1.49
CA ALA A 124 22.81 -10.87 -0.41
C ALA A 124 22.40 -9.83 0.62
N VAL A 125 23.35 -9.04 1.11
CA VAL A 125 23.10 -8.01 2.13
C VAL A 125 22.32 -6.81 1.56
N GLY A 126 22.77 -6.26 0.43
CA GLY A 126 22.12 -5.14 -0.23
C GLY A 126 20.71 -5.50 -0.69
N GLY A 127 20.53 -6.69 -1.27
CA GLY A 127 19.22 -7.23 -1.63
C GLY A 127 18.31 -7.37 -0.41
N ALA A 128 18.80 -7.91 0.70
CA ALA A 128 18.01 -8.00 1.94
C ALA A 128 17.54 -6.63 2.44
N ILE A 129 18.42 -5.62 2.45
CA ILE A 129 18.06 -4.26 2.88
C ILE A 129 16.99 -3.67 1.96
N VAL A 130 17.08 -3.87 0.66
CA VAL A 130 16.09 -3.37 -0.30
C VAL A 130 14.77 -4.14 -0.16
N LEU A 131 14.79 -5.48 -0.09
CA LEU A 131 13.59 -6.31 0.01
C LEU A 131 12.81 -6.05 1.31
N PHE A 132 13.50 -6.16 2.45
CA PHE A 132 12.88 -6.11 3.77
C PHE A 132 12.82 -4.70 4.38
N GLY A 133 13.63 -3.76 3.87
CA GLY A 133 13.59 -2.35 4.24
C GLY A 133 12.64 -1.55 3.34
N ALA A 134 13.10 -1.15 2.15
CA ALA A 134 12.33 -0.33 1.23
C ALA A 134 11.07 -1.06 0.69
N GLY A 135 11.16 -2.38 0.45
CA GLY A 135 10.08 -3.25 -0.02
C GLY A 135 9.12 -3.75 1.06
N ARG A 136 9.30 -3.34 2.33
CA ARG A 136 8.51 -3.85 3.46
C ARG A 136 7.01 -3.74 3.26
N ALA A 137 6.53 -2.66 2.66
CA ALA A 137 5.11 -2.45 2.41
C ALA A 137 4.57 -3.50 1.42
N SER A 138 5.30 -3.81 0.36
CA SER A 138 4.94 -4.84 -0.62
C SER A 138 5.00 -6.25 -0.03
N MET A 139 6.01 -6.55 0.81
CA MET A 139 6.08 -7.83 1.53
C MET A 139 4.88 -8.02 2.46
N LYS A 140 4.50 -6.97 3.21
CA LYS A 140 3.30 -6.99 4.06
C LYS A 140 2.03 -7.18 3.22
N GLY A 141 1.90 -6.44 2.10
CA GLY A 141 0.77 -6.57 1.18
C GLY A 141 0.65 -7.96 0.56
N ALA A 142 1.78 -8.56 0.17
CA ALA A 142 1.85 -9.93 -0.33
C ALA A 142 1.41 -10.95 0.74
N TRP A 143 1.89 -10.81 1.95
CA TRP A 143 1.51 -11.68 3.07
C TRP A 143 0.01 -11.62 3.38
N ILE A 144 -0.57 -10.41 3.45
CA ILE A 144 -2.00 -10.22 3.68
C ILE A 144 -2.81 -10.86 2.54
N ALA A 145 -2.42 -10.64 1.29
CA ALA A 145 -3.11 -11.20 0.14
C ALA A 145 -3.08 -12.74 0.14
N LEU A 146 -1.92 -13.34 0.42
CA LEU A 146 -1.76 -14.80 0.52
C LEU A 146 -2.58 -15.39 1.67
N SER A 147 -2.61 -14.74 2.84
CA SER A 147 -3.39 -15.20 4.00
C SER A 147 -4.89 -15.19 3.75
N HIS A 148 -5.36 -14.41 2.76
CA HIS A 148 -6.76 -14.37 2.33
C HIS A 148 -7.00 -15.14 1.01
N PHE A 149 -6.06 -15.99 0.59
CA PHE A 149 -6.13 -16.76 -0.67
C PHE A 149 -6.36 -15.88 -1.91
N HIS A 150 -5.74 -14.71 -1.95
CA HIS A 150 -5.82 -13.79 -3.07
C HIS A 150 -4.43 -13.52 -3.63
N ALA A 151 -4.32 -13.49 -4.96
CA ALA A 151 -3.12 -13.02 -5.64
C ALA A 151 -3.30 -11.55 -6.02
N ASN A 152 -2.29 -10.74 -5.73
CA ASN A 152 -2.21 -9.34 -6.14
C ASN A 152 -0.81 -9.06 -6.72
N MET A 153 -0.60 -7.84 -7.20
CA MET A 153 0.69 -7.41 -7.75
C MET A 153 1.83 -7.53 -6.71
N ASP A 154 1.55 -7.24 -5.45
CA ASP A 154 2.56 -7.35 -4.39
C ASP A 154 3.03 -8.80 -4.19
N VAL A 155 2.13 -9.80 -4.33
CA VAL A 155 2.48 -11.24 -4.28
C VAL A 155 3.43 -11.60 -5.41
N LEU A 156 3.11 -11.20 -6.65
CA LEU A 156 3.93 -11.53 -7.82
C LEU A 156 5.33 -10.90 -7.71
N VAL A 157 5.38 -9.61 -7.37
CA VAL A 157 6.64 -8.86 -7.21
C VAL A 157 7.48 -9.44 -6.06
N SER A 158 6.86 -9.73 -4.92
CA SER A 158 7.56 -10.27 -3.75
C SER A 158 8.10 -11.67 -4.01
N LEU A 159 7.33 -12.54 -4.66
CA LEU A 159 7.79 -13.89 -5.03
C LEU A 159 8.97 -13.82 -6.01
N GLY A 160 8.87 -13.00 -7.06
CA GLY A 160 9.95 -12.85 -8.03
C GLY A 160 11.23 -12.29 -7.42
N ALA A 161 11.09 -11.26 -6.57
CA ALA A 161 12.23 -10.65 -5.88
C ALA A 161 12.88 -11.61 -4.87
N LEU A 162 12.08 -12.34 -4.08
CA LEU A 162 12.57 -13.34 -3.13
C LEU A 162 13.25 -14.51 -3.85
N ALA A 163 12.67 -15.01 -4.94
CA ALA A 163 13.26 -16.08 -5.72
C ALA A 163 14.62 -15.66 -6.29
N ALA A 164 14.71 -14.46 -6.88
CA ALA A 164 15.98 -13.94 -7.39
C ALA A 164 17.00 -13.72 -6.27
N TRP A 165 16.62 -13.11 -5.15
CA TRP A 165 17.50 -12.88 -4.01
C TRP A 165 17.99 -14.19 -3.37
N SER A 166 17.13 -15.22 -3.27
CA SER A 166 17.48 -16.52 -2.68
C SER A 166 18.62 -17.22 -3.42
N THR A 167 18.81 -16.94 -4.72
CA THR A 167 19.94 -17.50 -5.47
C THR A 167 21.30 -17.02 -4.94
N ALA A 168 21.39 -15.76 -4.47
CA ALA A 168 22.61 -15.25 -3.82
C ALA A 168 22.90 -15.99 -2.52
N ILE A 169 21.86 -16.27 -1.71
CA ILE A 169 22.00 -17.04 -0.47
C ILE A 169 22.42 -18.50 -0.76
N LEU A 170 21.82 -19.14 -1.77
CA LEU A 170 22.18 -20.49 -2.17
C LEU A 170 23.63 -20.58 -2.64
N LEU A 171 24.11 -19.60 -3.43
CA LEU A 171 25.50 -19.55 -3.86
C LEU A 171 26.45 -19.39 -2.66
N LEU A 172 26.12 -18.52 -1.69
CA LEU A 172 26.90 -18.37 -0.44
C LEU A 172 26.89 -19.65 0.42
N ALA A 173 25.82 -20.44 0.36
CA ALA A 173 25.73 -21.76 1.02
C ALA A 173 26.50 -22.87 0.28
N GLY A 174 27.19 -22.54 -0.82
CA GLY A 174 28.01 -23.49 -1.61
C GLY A 174 27.25 -24.22 -2.72
N VAL A 175 25.99 -23.89 -2.97
CA VAL A 175 25.24 -24.46 -4.09
C VAL A 175 25.68 -23.78 -5.39
N LYS A 176 26.05 -24.56 -6.39
CA LYS A 176 26.50 -24.04 -7.70
C LYS A 176 25.35 -23.53 -8.55
N VAL A 177 24.88 -22.32 -8.24
CA VAL A 177 23.83 -21.60 -9.00
C VAL A 177 24.36 -20.21 -9.38
N ALA A 178 23.84 -19.63 -10.47
CA ALA A 178 24.12 -18.24 -10.78
C ALA A 178 23.39 -17.33 -9.78
N SER A 179 24.06 -16.27 -9.30
CA SER A 179 23.45 -15.27 -8.42
C SER A 179 22.64 -14.25 -9.22
N PHE A 180 21.42 -14.02 -8.79
CA PHE A 180 20.50 -12.99 -9.29
C PHE A 180 20.06 -12.02 -8.19
N GLY A 181 20.83 -11.90 -7.11
CA GLY A 181 20.48 -11.07 -5.95
C GLY A 181 20.29 -9.60 -6.30
N ALA A 182 21.14 -9.03 -7.15
CA ALA A 182 21.01 -7.68 -7.66
C ALA A 182 19.71 -7.47 -8.47
N ILE A 183 19.28 -8.48 -9.25
CA ILE A 183 18.02 -8.45 -9.99
C ILE A 183 16.83 -8.45 -9.03
N GLY A 184 16.89 -9.22 -7.93
CA GLY A 184 15.87 -9.17 -6.88
C GLY A 184 15.70 -7.78 -6.28
N ALA A 185 16.82 -7.09 -5.99
CA ALA A 185 16.80 -5.70 -5.53
C ALA A 185 16.23 -4.75 -6.60
N MET A 186 16.56 -4.94 -7.88
CA MET A 186 16.05 -4.14 -8.98
C MET A 186 14.54 -4.27 -9.14
N ILE A 187 13.98 -5.48 -9.02
CA ILE A 187 12.53 -5.71 -9.08
C ILE A 187 11.81 -4.86 -8.02
N ILE A 188 12.31 -4.86 -6.79
CA ILE A 188 11.75 -4.03 -5.70
C ILE A 188 11.96 -2.54 -5.96
N ALA A 189 13.13 -2.10 -6.42
CA ALA A 189 13.40 -0.70 -6.71
C ALA A 189 12.46 -0.15 -7.79
N LEU A 190 12.22 -0.89 -8.87
CA LEU A 190 11.26 -0.52 -9.92
C LEU A 190 9.83 -0.50 -9.38
N HIS A 191 9.44 -1.46 -8.56
CA HIS A 191 8.13 -1.51 -7.94
C HIS A 191 7.90 -0.29 -7.02
N VAL A 192 8.87 0.03 -6.15
CA VAL A 192 8.82 1.21 -5.27
C VAL A 192 8.75 2.51 -6.09
N THR A 193 9.44 2.57 -7.24
CA THR A 193 9.34 3.71 -8.17
C THR A 193 7.92 3.87 -8.72
N GLY A 194 7.31 2.78 -9.17
CA GLY A 194 5.92 2.80 -9.65
C GLY A 194 4.95 3.29 -8.58
N ARG A 195 5.11 2.80 -7.35
CA ARG A 195 4.29 3.23 -6.21
C ARG A 195 4.50 4.70 -5.83
N PHE A 196 5.72 5.20 -5.94
CA PHE A 196 6.01 6.62 -5.73
C PHE A 196 5.30 7.50 -6.76
N ILE A 197 5.37 7.13 -8.05
CA ILE A 197 4.69 7.85 -9.13
C ILE A 197 3.17 7.83 -8.90
N GLU A 198 2.60 6.67 -8.58
CA GLU A 198 1.18 6.53 -8.27
C GLU A 198 0.76 7.43 -7.10
N SER A 199 1.52 7.42 -6.00
CA SER A 199 1.28 8.26 -4.82
C SER A 199 1.33 9.75 -5.16
N HIS A 200 2.32 10.16 -5.96
CA HIS A 200 2.47 11.55 -6.38
C HIS A 200 1.31 12.04 -7.27
N LEU A 201 0.88 11.21 -8.22
CA LEU A 201 -0.25 11.54 -9.09
C LEU A 201 -1.57 11.61 -8.31
N ARG A 202 -1.77 10.71 -7.35
CA ARG A 202 -2.94 10.70 -6.47
C ARG A 202 -3.01 11.95 -5.58
N ASP A 203 -1.90 12.35 -4.96
CA ASP A 203 -1.81 13.57 -4.14
C ASP A 203 -2.16 14.81 -4.97
N ARG A 204 -1.65 14.89 -6.19
CA ARG A 204 -1.96 16.00 -7.10
C ARG A 204 -3.43 16.05 -7.49
N ALA A 205 -4.02 14.92 -7.88
CA ALA A 205 -5.44 14.82 -8.22
C ALA A 205 -6.35 15.18 -7.03
N SER A 206 -6.03 14.70 -5.81
CA SER A 206 -6.77 15.03 -4.60
C SER A 206 -6.76 16.53 -4.27
N LYS A 207 -5.62 17.21 -4.45
CA LYS A 207 -5.49 18.65 -4.23
C LYS A 207 -6.35 19.45 -5.23
N GLU A 208 -6.36 19.06 -6.49
CA GLU A 208 -7.17 19.72 -7.52
C GLU A 208 -8.68 19.54 -7.25
N ILE A 209 -9.12 18.34 -6.88
CA ILE A 209 -10.52 18.07 -6.51
C ILE A 209 -10.93 18.89 -5.27
N LYS A 210 -10.08 18.95 -4.25
CA LYS A 210 -10.36 19.75 -3.03
C LYS A 210 -10.45 21.25 -3.37
N SER A 211 -9.60 21.75 -4.26
CA SER A 211 -9.67 23.16 -4.69
C SER A 211 -10.99 23.50 -5.40
N LEU A 212 -11.50 22.59 -6.23
CA LEU A 212 -12.79 22.74 -6.89
C LEU A 212 -13.96 22.68 -5.88
N LEU A 213 -13.91 21.78 -4.89
CA LEU A 213 -14.91 21.70 -3.84
C LEU A 213 -14.90 22.91 -2.92
N ALA A 214 -13.74 23.55 -2.72
CA ALA A 214 -13.63 24.79 -1.93
C ALA A 214 -14.29 26.01 -2.60
N ILE A 215 -14.48 25.98 -3.93
CA ILE A 215 -15.18 27.03 -4.69
C ILE A 215 -16.70 26.88 -4.56
N GLN A 216 -17.20 25.71 -4.17
CA GLN A 216 -18.62 25.46 -3.96
C GLN A 216 -19.11 26.30 -2.78
N ALA A 217 -20.14 27.15 -3.01
CA ALA A 217 -20.71 28.01 -1.99
C ALA A 217 -21.17 27.16 -0.78
N ARG A 218 -20.60 27.44 0.40
CA ARG A 218 -20.95 26.74 1.66
C ARG A 218 -22.26 27.24 2.24
N GLU A 219 -22.79 28.34 1.73
CA GLU A 219 -24.04 28.97 2.21
C GLU A 219 -24.94 29.25 1.02
N ALA A 220 -26.18 28.79 1.10
CA ALA A 220 -27.25 29.23 0.22
C ALA A 220 -28.08 30.29 0.96
N ARG A 221 -28.17 31.52 0.43
CA ARG A 221 -29.16 32.49 0.87
C ARG A 221 -30.53 32.05 0.35
N ILE A 222 -31.38 31.68 1.25
CA ILE A 222 -32.80 31.50 0.96
C ILE A 222 -33.42 32.89 0.98
N LEU A 223 -33.92 33.36 -0.16
CA LEU A 223 -34.76 34.55 -0.21
C LEU A 223 -36.14 34.13 0.24
N ASP A 224 -36.61 34.72 1.33
CA ASP A 224 -38.02 34.62 1.76
C ASP A 224 -38.86 35.52 0.85
N GLU A 225 -40.16 35.22 0.69
CA GLU A 225 -41.08 35.96 -0.18
C GLU A 225 -41.26 37.46 0.21
N SER A 226 -40.62 37.91 1.26
CA SER A 226 -40.63 39.31 1.72
C SER A 226 -39.40 40.14 1.27
N GLY A 227 -38.49 39.64 0.46
CA GLY A 227 -37.36 40.38 -0.15
C GLY A 227 -36.09 40.43 0.67
#